data_1fd08e4da07f9d6e03938abd84225abe
#
_entry.id   1fd08e4da07f9d6e03938abd84225abe
#
_cell.length_a   1.000
_cell.length_b   1.000
_cell.length_c   1.000
_cell.angle_alpha   90.00
_cell.angle_beta   90.00
_cell.angle_gamma   90.00
#
_symmetry.space_group_name_H-M   'P 1'
#
loop_
_entity.id
_entity.type
_entity.pdbx_description
1 polymer ?
#
loop_
_entity_poly.entity_id
_entity_poly.type
_entity_poly.pdbx_seq_one_letter_code
_entity_poly.pdbx_strand_id
1 'polypeptide(L)'
;AAAELGDGSGLLALHDAYYQRQPDGTYGNELEAFQTISCADTAERLSVAEEDALIDEYRAVAPRLMPEGASGQYFCTFFPAARDPRIDITGVGAGPIVVIGTTGDPATPLSSTELMADALDDGRLVVVEADQHTGYGVNQCINELVNDYLIELTAPADDTMCR
;
A
#
# COMPACT_ATOMS: atom_id res chain seq x y z
N ALA A 1 -10.79 -9.19 -20.31
CA ALA A 1 -11.70 -9.70 -21.35
C ALA A 1 -12.69 -8.62 -21.81
N ALA A 2 -13.69 -8.17 -20.99
CA ALA A 2 -14.69 -7.17 -21.45
C ALA A 2 -14.05 -5.82 -21.81
N ALA A 3 -13.17 -5.29 -20.96
CA ALA A 3 -12.45 -4.04 -21.21
C ALA A 3 -11.58 -4.08 -22.48
N GLU A 4 -10.99 -5.21 -22.81
CA GLU A 4 -10.19 -5.40 -24.04
C GLU A 4 -11.08 -5.35 -25.31
N LEU A 5 -12.38 -5.60 -25.15
CA LEU A 5 -13.40 -5.48 -26.20
C LEU A 5 -14.06 -4.09 -26.22
N GLY A 6 -13.57 -3.14 -25.43
CA GLY A 6 -14.11 -1.79 -25.34
C GLY A 6 -15.25 -1.60 -24.33
N ASP A 7 -15.63 -2.65 -23.59
CA ASP A 7 -16.61 -2.53 -22.51
C ASP A 7 -15.89 -2.28 -21.17
N GLY A 8 -15.86 -1.02 -20.75
CA GLY A 8 -15.29 -0.58 -19.48
C GLY A 8 -16.25 -0.56 -18.29
N SER A 9 -17.50 -1.02 -18.46
CA SER A 9 -18.55 -0.92 -17.44
C SER A 9 -18.14 -1.58 -16.10
N GLY A 10 -17.49 -2.76 -16.15
CA GLY A 10 -17.01 -3.44 -14.97
C GLY A 10 -15.90 -2.68 -14.23
N LEU A 11 -14.97 -2.03 -14.96
CA LEU A 11 -13.93 -1.21 -14.36
C LEU A 11 -14.53 0.05 -13.73
N LEU A 12 -15.51 0.67 -14.40
CA LEU A 12 -16.22 1.82 -13.85
C LEU A 12 -16.98 1.45 -12.58
N ALA A 13 -17.64 0.29 -12.54
CA ALA A 13 -18.34 -0.18 -11.35
C ALA A 13 -17.37 -0.40 -10.16
N LEU A 14 -16.18 -0.93 -10.41
CA LEU A 14 -15.14 -1.08 -9.40
C LEU A 14 -14.63 0.28 -8.91
N HIS A 15 -14.39 1.22 -9.82
CA HIS A 15 -14.02 2.59 -9.48
C HIS A 15 -15.09 3.27 -8.62
N ASP A 16 -16.35 3.20 -9.03
CA ASP A 16 -17.50 3.78 -8.33
C ASP A 16 -17.66 3.19 -6.92
N ALA A 17 -17.45 1.89 -6.78
CA ALA A 17 -17.50 1.21 -5.48
C ALA A 17 -16.32 1.63 -4.57
N TYR A 18 -15.11 1.71 -5.13
CA TYR A 18 -13.89 2.08 -4.38
C TYR A 18 -13.96 3.53 -3.87
N TYR A 19 -14.40 4.46 -4.73
CA TYR A 19 -14.53 5.88 -4.38
C TYR A 19 -15.92 6.27 -3.85
N GLN A 20 -16.74 5.28 -3.49
CA GLN A 20 -18.05 5.45 -2.84
C GLN A 20 -18.97 6.43 -3.59
N ARG A 21 -19.17 6.17 -4.88
CA ARG A 21 -20.09 6.99 -5.70
C ARG A 21 -21.48 7.04 -5.09
N GLN A 22 -21.99 8.25 -4.86
CA GLN A 22 -23.30 8.48 -4.28
C GLN A 22 -24.42 8.34 -5.34
N PRO A 23 -25.68 8.13 -4.93
CA PRO A 23 -26.82 8.01 -5.86
C PRO A 23 -27.02 9.23 -6.77
N ASP A 24 -26.61 10.41 -6.34
CA ASP A 24 -26.68 11.66 -7.12
C ASP A 24 -25.52 11.81 -8.13
N GLY A 25 -24.61 10.85 -8.17
CA GLY A 25 -23.46 10.83 -9.07
C GLY A 25 -22.21 11.53 -8.55
N THR A 26 -22.25 12.10 -7.36
CA THR A 26 -21.08 12.69 -6.70
C THR A 26 -20.23 11.62 -6.04
N TYR A 27 -18.98 11.96 -5.72
CA TYR A 27 -18.07 11.13 -4.94
C TYR A 27 -17.80 11.80 -3.59
N GLY A 28 -17.38 11.02 -2.60
CA GLY A 28 -16.81 11.53 -1.36
C GLY A 28 -15.46 12.24 -1.60
N ASN A 29 -14.87 12.75 -0.55
CA ASN A 29 -13.55 13.42 -0.60
C ASN A 29 -12.41 12.50 -0.18
N GLU A 30 -12.59 11.20 -0.26
CA GLU A 30 -11.59 10.22 0.21
C GLU A 30 -10.30 10.28 -0.59
N LEU A 31 -10.41 10.45 -1.91
CA LEU A 31 -9.23 10.57 -2.78
C LEU A 31 -8.42 11.82 -2.45
N GLU A 32 -9.08 12.95 -2.35
CA GLU A 32 -8.44 14.24 -2.02
C GLU A 32 -7.86 14.21 -0.61
N ALA A 33 -8.55 13.61 0.35
CA ALA A 33 -8.08 13.44 1.71
C ALA A 33 -6.84 12.53 1.75
N PHE A 34 -6.89 11.38 1.07
CA PHE A 34 -5.75 10.47 0.97
C PHE A 34 -4.53 11.15 0.36
N GLN A 35 -4.69 11.85 -0.76
CA GLN A 35 -3.60 12.59 -1.41
C GLN A 35 -3.04 13.67 -0.51
N THR A 36 -3.91 14.45 0.13
CA THR A 36 -3.52 15.53 1.03
C THR A 36 -2.71 15.01 2.22
N ILE A 37 -3.17 13.94 2.87
CA ILE A 37 -2.49 13.33 4.01
C ILE A 37 -1.15 12.74 3.55
N SER A 38 -1.13 11.96 2.47
CA SER A 38 0.10 11.36 1.95
C SER A 38 1.14 12.41 1.58
N CYS A 39 0.74 13.50 0.94
CA CYS A 39 1.67 14.59 0.62
C CYS A 39 2.09 15.42 1.85
N ALA A 40 1.23 15.52 2.88
CA ALA A 40 1.59 16.19 4.12
C ALA A 40 2.62 15.39 4.94
N ASP A 41 2.55 14.07 4.88
CA ASP A 41 3.44 13.16 5.62
C ASP A 41 4.76 12.87 4.89
N THR A 42 4.80 13.13 3.57
CA THR A 42 6.00 12.91 2.73
C THR A 42 6.80 14.21 2.61
N ALA A 43 8.07 14.18 2.96
CA ALA A 43 8.96 15.35 2.86
C ALA A 43 9.49 15.55 1.43
N GLU A 44 9.67 14.48 0.69
CA GLU A 44 10.20 14.48 -0.68
C GLU A 44 9.22 15.14 -1.65
N ARG A 45 9.77 15.94 -2.56
CA ARG A 45 9.04 16.61 -3.63
C ARG A 45 9.81 16.44 -4.92
N LEU A 46 9.32 15.54 -5.76
CA LEU A 46 9.84 15.41 -7.11
C LEU A 46 9.43 16.64 -7.92
N SER A 47 10.33 17.15 -8.73
CA SER A 47 10.02 18.14 -9.76
C SER A 47 9.23 17.50 -10.90
N VAL A 48 8.59 18.31 -11.73
CA VAL A 48 7.89 17.84 -12.94
C VAL A 48 8.82 16.99 -13.82
N ALA A 49 10.09 17.41 -13.98
CA ALA A 49 11.05 16.67 -14.80
C ALA A 49 11.45 15.31 -14.20
N GLU A 50 11.52 15.20 -12.88
CA GLU A 50 11.82 13.93 -12.18
C GLU A 50 10.61 12.99 -12.27
N GLU A 51 9.39 13.48 -12.10
CA GLU A 51 8.17 12.69 -12.31
C GLU A 51 8.07 12.18 -13.75
N ASP A 52 8.32 13.03 -14.73
CA ASP A 52 8.30 12.64 -16.14
C ASP A 52 9.39 11.59 -16.47
N ALA A 53 10.54 11.65 -15.81
CA ALA A 53 11.60 10.67 -16.02
C ALA A 53 11.22 9.25 -15.54
N LEU A 54 10.28 9.12 -14.58
CA LEU A 54 9.79 7.82 -14.10
C LEU A 54 8.81 7.13 -15.06
N ILE A 55 8.26 7.86 -16.04
CA ILE A 55 7.24 7.31 -16.96
C ILE A 55 7.75 6.11 -17.74
N ASP A 56 8.98 6.15 -18.22
CA ASP A 56 9.54 5.04 -18.99
C ASP A 56 9.75 3.79 -18.14
N GLU A 57 10.12 3.96 -16.86
CA GLU A 57 10.23 2.88 -15.89
C GLU A 57 8.85 2.28 -15.61
N TYR A 58 7.86 3.11 -15.31
CA TYR A 58 6.48 2.65 -15.08
C TYR A 58 5.89 1.94 -16.31
N ARG A 59 6.18 2.45 -17.50
CA ARG A 59 5.74 1.82 -18.75
C ARG A 59 6.39 0.47 -18.97
N ALA A 60 7.65 0.29 -18.57
CA ALA A 60 8.34 -0.98 -18.70
C ALA A 60 7.69 -2.09 -17.83
N VAL A 61 7.20 -1.74 -16.63
CA VAL A 61 6.58 -2.70 -15.70
C VAL A 61 5.06 -2.81 -15.88
N ALA A 62 4.39 -1.73 -16.30
CA ALA A 62 2.93 -1.67 -16.41
C ALA A 62 2.47 -0.98 -17.72
N PRO A 63 2.76 -1.52 -18.91
CA PRO A 63 2.51 -0.84 -20.18
C PRO A 63 1.03 -0.56 -20.46
N ARG A 64 0.11 -1.34 -19.87
CA ARG A 64 -1.34 -1.11 -20.02
C ARG A 64 -1.84 0.08 -19.19
N LEU A 65 -1.17 0.39 -18.07
CA LEU A 65 -1.52 1.50 -17.19
C LEU A 65 -0.82 2.80 -17.58
N MET A 66 0.30 2.70 -18.32
CA MET A 66 1.10 3.83 -18.80
C MET A 66 1.16 3.83 -20.32
N PRO A 67 0.07 4.19 -21.02
CA PRO A 67 0.03 4.22 -22.50
C PRO A 67 0.97 5.28 -23.04
N GLU A 68 1.16 5.25 -24.37
CA GLU A 68 1.91 6.28 -25.08
C GLU A 68 1.27 7.67 -24.84
N GLY A 69 2.09 8.66 -24.51
CA GLY A 69 1.62 10.01 -24.17
C GLY A 69 1.16 10.18 -22.71
N ALA A 70 1.29 9.17 -21.84
CA ALA A 70 1.10 9.37 -20.41
C ALA A 70 2.08 10.42 -19.88
N SER A 71 1.62 11.22 -18.91
CA SER A 71 2.43 12.20 -18.17
C SER A 71 2.61 11.73 -16.72
N GLY A 72 3.53 12.33 -15.98
CA GLY A 72 3.65 12.17 -14.53
C GLY A 72 2.34 12.52 -13.83
N GLN A 73 2.13 11.97 -12.67
CA GLN A 73 0.90 12.22 -11.89
C GLN A 73 1.00 13.51 -11.07
N TYR A 74 2.21 13.95 -10.77
CA TYR A 74 2.54 15.19 -10.05
C TYR A 74 1.81 15.33 -8.71
N PHE A 75 1.54 14.23 -8.06
CA PHE A 75 0.70 14.12 -6.87
C PHE A 75 1.11 15.10 -5.77
N CYS A 76 2.40 15.05 -5.40
CA CYS A 76 2.93 15.90 -4.33
C CYS A 76 3.81 17.04 -4.85
N THR A 77 4.12 17.10 -6.14
CA THR A 77 5.05 18.06 -6.74
C THR A 77 4.70 19.51 -6.39
N PHE A 78 3.42 19.85 -6.39
CA PHE A 78 2.93 21.20 -6.10
C PHE A 78 2.41 21.38 -4.67
N PHE A 79 2.51 20.34 -3.85
CA PHE A 79 2.06 20.43 -2.46
C PHE A 79 3.11 21.15 -1.60
N PRO A 80 2.69 21.93 -0.59
CA PRO A 80 3.64 22.50 0.37
C PRO A 80 4.50 21.40 1.00
N ALA A 81 5.77 21.72 1.27
CA ALA A 81 6.63 20.80 2.00
C ALA A 81 6.04 20.46 3.38
N ALA A 82 6.28 19.26 3.87
CA ALA A 82 5.90 18.87 5.22
C ALA A 82 6.51 19.84 6.25
N ARG A 83 5.73 20.22 7.26
CA ARG A 83 6.18 21.16 8.29
C ARG A 83 7.14 20.50 9.26
N ASP A 84 6.90 19.24 9.55
CA ASP A 84 7.68 18.46 10.50
C ASP A 84 8.54 17.45 9.76
N PRO A 85 9.81 17.24 10.17
CA PRO A 85 10.62 16.19 9.60
C PRO A 85 10.03 14.82 9.94
N ARG A 86 10.20 13.87 9.03
CA ARG A 86 9.83 12.47 9.28
C ARG A 86 10.60 11.95 10.49
N ILE A 87 9.89 11.32 11.40
CA ILE A 87 10.48 10.67 12.57
C ILE A 87 10.72 9.20 12.23
N ASP A 88 11.93 8.70 12.44
CA ASP A 88 12.25 7.30 12.34
C ASP A 88 11.53 6.53 13.47
N ILE A 89 10.63 5.64 13.08
CA ILE A 89 9.87 4.82 14.03
C ILE A 89 10.58 3.47 14.15
N THR A 90 11.27 3.27 15.26
CA THR A 90 12.04 2.04 15.53
C THR A 90 11.36 1.10 16.52
N GLY A 91 10.30 1.54 17.19
CA GLY A 91 9.61 0.73 18.20
C GLY A 91 10.41 0.43 19.47
N VAL A 92 11.51 1.15 19.72
CA VAL A 92 12.33 0.96 20.93
C VAL A 92 11.48 1.00 22.19
N GLY A 93 11.56 -0.08 22.99
CA GLY A 93 10.81 -0.24 24.24
C GLY A 93 9.38 -0.73 24.09
N ALA A 94 8.90 -1.00 22.89
CA ALA A 94 7.54 -1.51 22.68
C ALA A 94 7.41 -3.04 22.87
N GLY A 95 8.51 -3.79 22.89
CA GLY A 95 8.49 -5.26 22.80
C GLY A 95 8.25 -5.73 21.36
N PRO A 96 8.02 -7.03 21.13
CA PRO A 96 7.90 -7.56 19.78
C PRO A 96 6.69 -6.98 19.03
N ILE A 97 6.92 -6.49 17.82
CA ILE A 97 5.89 -5.94 16.92
C ILE A 97 5.76 -6.89 15.71
N VAL A 98 4.58 -7.48 15.55
CA VAL A 98 4.30 -8.40 14.44
C VAL A 98 3.98 -7.58 13.18
N VAL A 99 4.74 -7.82 12.11
CA VAL A 99 4.55 -7.18 10.80
C VAL A 99 4.17 -8.27 9.81
N ILE A 100 2.97 -8.15 9.22
CA ILE A 100 2.37 -9.19 8.38
C ILE A 100 2.31 -8.72 6.94
N GLY A 101 2.85 -9.50 6.02
CA GLY A 101 2.73 -9.26 4.58
C GLY A 101 2.23 -10.47 3.82
N THR A 102 1.59 -10.26 2.67
CA THR A 102 1.23 -11.33 1.75
C THR A 102 2.15 -11.31 0.53
N THR A 103 2.41 -12.48 -0.05
CA THR A 103 3.36 -12.63 -1.17
C THR A 103 2.94 -11.87 -2.43
N GLY A 104 1.64 -11.74 -2.68
CA GLY A 104 1.06 -11.08 -3.85
C GLY A 104 0.21 -9.85 -3.51
N ASP A 105 0.59 -9.07 -2.49
CA ASP A 105 -0.11 -7.83 -2.12
C ASP A 105 0.17 -6.72 -3.15
N PRO A 106 -0.85 -6.25 -3.89
CA PRO A 106 -0.67 -5.19 -4.88
C PRO A 106 -0.64 -3.78 -4.28
N ALA A 107 -1.10 -3.60 -3.04
CA ALA A 107 -1.21 -2.30 -2.38
C ALA A 107 -0.05 -2.02 -1.43
N THR A 108 0.36 -3.04 -0.65
CA THR A 108 1.50 -2.98 0.26
C THR A 108 2.44 -4.14 -0.04
N PRO A 109 3.32 -4.01 -1.04
CA PRO A 109 4.20 -5.09 -1.49
C PRO A 109 5.02 -5.71 -0.36
N LEU A 110 5.25 -7.03 -0.40
CA LEU A 110 5.99 -7.76 0.62
C LEU A 110 7.35 -7.12 0.94
N SER A 111 8.06 -6.61 -0.06
CA SER A 111 9.32 -5.90 0.15
C SER A 111 9.22 -4.69 1.08
N SER A 112 8.08 -3.99 1.08
CA SER A 112 7.84 -2.88 2.03
C SER A 112 7.55 -3.39 3.44
N THR A 113 6.91 -4.56 3.56
CA THR A 113 6.68 -5.25 4.84
C THR A 113 7.99 -5.70 5.46
N GLU A 114 8.88 -6.29 4.65
CA GLU A 114 10.23 -6.69 5.05
C GLU A 114 11.03 -5.50 5.58
N LEU A 115 11.06 -4.40 4.81
CA LEU A 115 11.73 -3.17 5.24
C LEU A 115 11.17 -2.59 6.54
N MET A 116 9.84 -2.70 6.75
CA MET A 116 9.23 -2.25 7.99
C MET A 116 9.64 -3.13 9.18
N ALA A 117 9.66 -4.45 9.01
CA ALA A 117 10.09 -5.38 10.05
C ALA A 117 11.57 -5.14 10.42
N ASP A 118 12.43 -4.95 9.43
CA ASP A 118 13.86 -4.66 9.61
C ASP A 118 14.12 -3.31 10.30
N ALA A 119 13.24 -2.33 10.11
CA ALA A 119 13.38 -1.01 10.74
C ALA A 119 12.99 -1.00 12.23
N LEU A 120 12.26 -2.00 12.70
CA LEU A 120 11.83 -2.11 14.09
C LEU A 120 12.88 -2.81 14.95
N ASP A 121 13.07 -2.35 16.18
CA ASP A 121 14.02 -2.89 17.16
C ASP A 121 13.73 -4.38 17.51
N ASP A 122 12.46 -4.75 17.58
CA ASP A 122 11.99 -6.12 17.76
C ASP A 122 10.83 -6.41 16.79
N GLY A 123 11.10 -6.26 15.48
CA GLY A 123 10.17 -6.63 14.41
C GLY A 123 10.05 -8.15 14.29
N ARG A 124 8.86 -8.66 14.04
CA ARG A 124 8.58 -10.08 13.81
C ARG A 124 7.86 -10.21 12.48
N LEU A 125 8.62 -10.54 11.45
CA LEU A 125 8.06 -10.73 10.11
C LEU A 125 7.24 -12.01 10.05
N VAL A 126 6.02 -11.87 9.53
CA VAL A 126 5.15 -13.01 9.20
C VAL A 126 4.72 -12.88 7.75
N VAL A 127 5.09 -13.84 6.94
CA VAL A 127 4.73 -13.90 5.52
C VAL A 127 3.58 -14.87 5.31
N VAL A 128 2.53 -14.42 4.62
CA VAL A 128 1.38 -15.25 4.23
C VAL A 128 1.43 -15.48 2.74
N GLU A 129 1.41 -16.74 2.30
CA GLU A 129 1.34 -17.07 0.89
C GLU A 129 -0.06 -16.83 0.34
N ALA A 130 -0.29 -15.66 -0.25
CA ALA A 130 -1.58 -15.26 -0.80
C ALA A 130 -1.46 -14.10 -1.79
N ASP A 131 -2.42 -14.01 -2.71
CA ASP A 131 -2.53 -12.96 -3.73
C ASP A 131 -3.66 -11.99 -3.35
N GLN A 132 -3.54 -11.35 -2.19
CA GLN A 132 -4.51 -10.36 -1.72
C GLN A 132 -3.86 -9.32 -0.81
N HIS A 133 -4.55 -8.19 -0.66
CA HIS A 133 -4.20 -7.18 0.34
C HIS A 133 -4.62 -7.65 1.73
N THR A 134 -3.68 -7.58 2.70
CA THR A 134 -3.78 -8.00 4.10
C THR A 134 -3.76 -9.51 4.34
N GLY A 135 -3.11 -9.95 5.41
CA GLY A 135 -2.91 -11.38 5.72
C GLY A 135 -3.93 -11.99 6.68
N TYR A 136 -4.45 -11.22 7.64
CA TYR A 136 -5.41 -11.75 8.62
C TYR A 136 -6.71 -12.19 7.93
N GLY A 137 -7.18 -13.37 8.26
CA GLY A 137 -8.37 -13.96 7.63
C GLY A 137 -8.08 -14.88 6.43
N VAL A 138 -6.83 -14.93 5.94
CA VAL A 138 -6.46 -15.73 4.77
C VAL A 138 -6.55 -17.23 5.05
N ASN A 139 -5.96 -17.68 6.14
CA ASN A 139 -5.94 -19.10 6.53
C ASN A 139 -5.84 -19.26 8.05
N GLN A 140 -5.94 -20.51 8.52
CA GLN A 140 -5.93 -20.82 9.94
C GLN A 140 -4.59 -20.47 10.59
N CYS A 141 -3.46 -20.69 9.92
CA CYS A 141 -2.13 -20.41 10.47
C CYS A 141 -1.99 -18.94 10.90
N ILE A 142 -2.29 -18.01 10.01
CA ILE A 142 -2.15 -16.58 10.35
C ILE A 142 -3.20 -16.14 11.38
N ASN A 143 -4.40 -16.70 11.35
CA ASN A 143 -5.44 -16.34 12.31
C ASN A 143 -5.07 -16.78 13.73
N GLU A 144 -4.59 -18.02 13.90
CA GLU A 144 -4.11 -18.53 15.19
C GLU A 144 -2.93 -17.70 15.71
N LEU A 145 -1.93 -17.44 14.85
CA LEU A 145 -0.76 -16.64 15.21
C LEU A 145 -1.13 -15.24 15.70
N VAL A 146 -2.02 -14.55 14.98
CA VAL A 146 -2.47 -13.19 15.36
C VAL A 146 -3.30 -13.23 16.64
N ASN A 147 -4.16 -14.23 16.80
CA ASN A 147 -4.96 -14.39 18.01
C ASN A 147 -4.06 -14.70 19.23
N ASP A 148 -3.07 -15.57 19.09
CA ASP A 148 -2.10 -15.87 20.15
C ASP A 148 -1.30 -14.64 20.54
N TYR A 149 -0.89 -13.83 19.55
CA TYR A 149 -0.19 -12.58 19.81
C TYR A 149 -1.07 -11.55 20.55
N LEU A 150 -2.30 -11.34 20.12
CA LEU A 150 -3.17 -10.30 20.67
C LEU A 150 -3.84 -10.71 21.99
N ILE A 151 -4.14 -11.99 22.18
CA ILE A 151 -4.91 -12.47 23.34
C ILE A 151 -3.97 -13.05 24.41
N GLU A 152 -3.00 -13.87 23.99
CA GLU A 152 -2.09 -14.57 24.88
C GLU A 152 -0.73 -13.86 25.01
N LEU A 153 -0.54 -12.74 24.30
CA LEU A 153 0.71 -11.98 24.26
C LEU A 153 1.92 -12.84 23.86
N THR A 154 1.66 -13.85 23.02
CA THR A 154 2.68 -14.76 22.51
C THR A 154 3.12 -14.33 21.12
N ALA A 155 4.30 -13.71 21.03
CA ALA A 155 4.84 -13.28 19.75
C ALA A 155 5.34 -14.48 18.94
N PRO A 156 5.12 -14.49 17.61
CA PRO A 156 5.69 -15.51 16.73
C PRO A 156 7.22 -15.40 16.63
N ALA A 157 7.83 -16.46 16.13
CA ALA A 157 9.20 -16.37 15.68
C ALA A 157 9.30 -15.40 14.48
N ASP A 158 10.41 -14.70 14.38
CA ASP A 158 10.71 -13.91 13.19
C ASP A 158 10.80 -14.82 11.94
N ASP A 159 10.53 -14.27 10.75
CA ASP A 159 10.49 -14.98 9.47
C ASP A 159 9.50 -16.17 9.44
N THR A 160 8.40 -16.08 10.18
CA THR A 160 7.37 -17.12 10.15
C THR A 160 6.59 -17.08 8.82
N MET A 161 6.42 -18.28 8.21
CA MET A 161 5.66 -18.44 6.95
C MET A 161 4.34 -19.18 7.20
N CYS A 162 3.22 -18.58 6.81
CA CYS A 162 1.89 -19.20 6.78
C CYS A 162 1.48 -19.53 5.33
N ARG A 163 1.17 -20.81 5.06
CA ARG A 163 0.76 -21.33 3.75
C ARG A 163 -0.64 -21.93 3.79
#